data_3b77cdc4fbeb554a55dc0694e0c1f62d
#
_entry.id   3b77cdc4fbeb554a55dc0694e0c1f62d
#
_cell.length_a   1.000
_cell.length_b   1.000
_cell.length_c   1.000
_cell.angle_alpha   90.00
_cell.angle_beta   90.00
_cell.angle_gamma   90.00
#
_symmetry.space_group_name_H-M   'P 1'
#
loop_
_entity.id
_entity.type
_entity.pdbx_description
1 polymer ?
#
loop_
_entity_poly.entity_id
_entity_poly.type
_entity_poly.pdbx_seq_one_letter_code
_entity_poly.pdbx_strand_id
1 'polypeptide(L)'
;MEEPLPVLESTPEVPLPPATSLAARLLNVFAIPGEVFAGVKVSHISIGNWLVPALLLTIVGIFTAFAVVSQPAFQKQINDLTERQSKALDEQVKAGKVKQLDAERAMALTRAIITPASLKSLFSVGAAVVGVARVFWWGFVLWLLGRLFLKVRFGYPKALEVAGLGLMISVLGAVVILLLMANLPKLFSTPSLAFTGSDFDTNRQSLLLMGAANVFSLWLLGVLSVGLAKLAGVPFLRAAWLVFAAWAIQQSLFLFVGGVLVQFIR
;
A
#
# COMPACT_ATOMS: atom_id res chain seq x y z
N MET A 1 -46.02 -55.84 -14.85
CA MET A 1 -45.97 -54.99 -13.66
C MET A 1 -44.62 -54.32 -13.65
N GLU A 2 -44.58 -53.06 -14.09
CA GLU A 2 -43.35 -52.25 -14.03
C GLU A 2 -43.27 -51.60 -12.65
N GLU A 3 -42.17 -51.83 -11.98
CA GLU A 3 -41.86 -51.27 -10.67
C GLU A 3 -41.57 -49.76 -10.83
N PRO A 4 -42.24 -48.86 -10.10
CA PRO A 4 -42.01 -47.41 -10.26
C PRO A 4 -40.58 -47.06 -9.78
N LEU A 5 -39.84 -46.35 -10.64
CA LEU A 5 -38.49 -45.81 -10.33
C LEU A 5 -38.55 -44.98 -9.07
N PRO A 6 -37.54 -45.12 -8.17
CA PRO A 6 -37.47 -44.30 -6.94
C PRO A 6 -37.36 -42.81 -7.28
N VAL A 7 -38.33 -42.03 -6.77
CA VAL A 7 -38.28 -40.57 -6.82
C VAL A 7 -37.03 -40.11 -6.05
N LEU A 8 -36.04 -39.54 -6.76
CA LEU A 8 -34.90 -38.87 -6.15
C LEU A 8 -35.43 -37.71 -5.33
N GLU A 9 -35.45 -37.88 -3.99
CA GLU A 9 -35.71 -36.78 -3.07
C GLU A 9 -34.70 -35.67 -3.39
N SER A 10 -35.22 -34.51 -3.78
CA SER A 10 -34.45 -33.31 -3.98
C SER A 10 -33.74 -32.97 -2.65
N THR A 11 -32.42 -33.07 -2.65
CA THR A 11 -31.58 -32.61 -1.52
C THR A 11 -32.03 -31.20 -1.13
N PRO A 12 -32.38 -30.92 0.15
CA PRO A 12 -32.83 -29.61 0.55
C PRO A 12 -31.75 -28.58 0.19
N GLU A 13 -32.09 -27.59 -0.66
CA GLU A 13 -31.25 -26.45 -0.94
C GLU A 13 -30.94 -25.76 0.37
N VAL A 14 -29.69 -25.87 0.83
CA VAL A 14 -29.21 -25.10 1.99
C VAL A 14 -29.33 -23.63 1.63
N PRO A 15 -30.15 -22.84 2.34
CA PRO A 15 -30.32 -21.42 2.01
C PRO A 15 -28.96 -20.74 2.00
N LEU A 16 -28.61 -20.10 0.90
CA LEU A 16 -27.40 -19.27 0.83
C LEU A 16 -27.49 -18.21 1.93
N PRO A 17 -26.43 -18.03 2.73
CA PRO A 17 -26.43 -17.01 3.77
C PRO A 17 -26.77 -15.65 3.17
N PRO A 18 -27.55 -14.80 3.87
CA PRO A 18 -27.99 -13.51 3.34
C PRO A 18 -26.79 -12.70 2.87
N ALA A 19 -26.89 -12.13 1.68
CA ALA A 19 -25.81 -11.37 1.06
C ALA A 19 -25.42 -10.20 2.00
N THR A 20 -24.25 -10.29 2.63
CA THR A 20 -23.73 -9.21 3.49
C THR A 20 -23.55 -7.94 2.68
N SER A 21 -24.05 -6.80 3.20
CA SER A 21 -23.92 -5.50 2.55
C SER A 21 -22.44 -5.12 2.37
N LEU A 22 -22.14 -4.26 1.39
CA LEU A 22 -20.78 -3.76 1.19
C LEU A 22 -20.22 -3.11 2.47
N ALA A 23 -21.01 -2.27 3.15
CA ALA A 23 -20.59 -1.63 4.39
C ALA A 23 -20.24 -2.67 5.47
N ALA A 24 -21.04 -3.73 5.61
CA ALA A 24 -20.74 -4.82 6.54
C ALA A 24 -19.43 -5.54 6.18
N ARG A 25 -19.15 -5.78 4.90
CA ARG A 25 -17.86 -6.39 4.47
C ARG A 25 -16.67 -5.50 4.79
N LEU A 26 -16.78 -4.19 4.52
CA LEU A 26 -15.72 -3.21 4.79
C LEU A 26 -15.40 -3.09 6.28
N LEU A 27 -16.40 -3.22 7.17
CA LEU A 27 -16.19 -3.16 8.61
C LEU A 27 -15.79 -4.51 9.19
N ASN A 28 -16.43 -5.60 8.78
CA ASN A 28 -16.18 -6.91 9.33
C ASN A 28 -14.80 -7.49 8.95
N VAL A 29 -14.16 -6.98 7.88
CA VAL A 29 -12.81 -7.43 7.50
C VAL A 29 -11.76 -7.19 8.59
N PHE A 30 -12.01 -6.25 9.50
CA PHE A 30 -11.12 -5.98 10.64
C PHE A 30 -11.22 -7.05 11.73
N ALA A 31 -12.40 -7.59 11.99
CA ALA A 31 -12.66 -8.50 13.11
C ALA A 31 -12.78 -9.97 12.67
N ILE A 32 -13.50 -10.22 11.58
CA ILE A 32 -13.84 -11.57 11.10
C ILE A 32 -13.53 -11.77 9.62
N PRO A 33 -12.27 -11.52 9.17
CA PRO A 33 -11.90 -11.60 7.76
C PRO A 33 -12.19 -12.96 7.14
N GLY A 34 -12.15 -14.04 7.94
CA GLY A 34 -12.45 -15.38 7.50
C GLY A 34 -13.87 -15.56 6.96
N GLU A 35 -14.86 -14.98 7.62
CA GLU A 35 -16.27 -15.03 7.19
C GLU A 35 -16.49 -14.13 5.97
N VAL A 36 -15.92 -12.91 6.00
CA VAL A 36 -16.01 -11.97 4.87
C VAL A 36 -15.49 -12.61 3.59
N PHE A 37 -14.31 -13.23 3.63
CA PHE A 37 -13.71 -13.84 2.43
C PHE A 37 -14.37 -15.17 2.04
N ALA A 38 -14.94 -15.91 2.97
CA ALA A 38 -15.78 -17.05 2.65
C ALA A 38 -17.02 -16.60 1.85
N GLY A 39 -17.66 -15.51 2.27
CA GLY A 39 -18.77 -14.89 1.55
C GLY A 39 -18.37 -14.35 0.18
N VAL A 40 -17.21 -13.69 0.05
CA VAL A 40 -16.67 -13.20 -1.23
C VAL A 40 -16.43 -14.34 -2.19
N LYS A 41 -15.93 -15.48 -1.74
CA LYS A 41 -15.66 -16.66 -2.60
C LYS A 41 -16.89 -17.13 -3.34
N VAL A 42 -18.05 -17.18 -2.71
CA VAL A 42 -19.30 -17.72 -3.24
C VAL A 42 -20.23 -16.66 -3.86
N SER A 43 -20.04 -15.38 -3.54
CA SER A 43 -20.86 -14.29 -4.06
C SER A 43 -20.52 -13.94 -5.51
N HIS A 44 -21.40 -13.17 -6.18
CA HIS A 44 -21.06 -12.53 -7.46
C HIS A 44 -19.93 -11.52 -7.27
N ILE A 45 -19.19 -11.22 -8.38
CA ILE A 45 -18.12 -10.21 -8.38
C ILE A 45 -18.73 -8.84 -8.07
N SER A 46 -18.15 -8.14 -7.08
CA SER A 46 -18.58 -6.80 -6.69
C SER A 46 -17.43 -5.79 -6.83
N ILE A 47 -17.60 -4.82 -7.71
CA ILE A 47 -16.63 -3.74 -7.93
C ILE A 47 -16.43 -2.93 -6.64
N GLY A 48 -17.49 -2.75 -5.85
CA GLY A 48 -17.42 -2.02 -4.58
C GLY A 48 -16.39 -2.58 -3.59
N ASN A 49 -16.16 -3.89 -3.60
CA ASN A 49 -15.22 -4.54 -2.67
C ASN A 49 -13.75 -4.09 -2.84
N TRP A 50 -13.37 -3.60 -4.01
CA TRP A 50 -12.03 -3.08 -4.25
C TRP A 50 -11.99 -1.59 -4.57
N LEU A 51 -13.04 -1.06 -5.23
CA LEU A 51 -13.07 0.36 -5.62
C LEU A 51 -13.21 1.27 -4.41
N VAL A 52 -14.10 0.94 -3.46
CA VAL A 52 -14.31 1.75 -2.26
C VAL A 52 -13.03 1.83 -1.40
N PRO A 53 -12.33 0.72 -1.06
CA PRO A 53 -11.04 0.80 -0.40
C PRO A 53 -9.98 1.60 -1.18
N ALA A 54 -9.93 1.47 -2.50
CA ALA A 54 -9.01 2.25 -3.35
C ALA A 54 -9.27 3.75 -3.25
N LEU A 55 -10.54 4.17 -3.31
CA LEU A 55 -10.95 5.56 -3.16
C LEU A 55 -10.63 6.09 -1.75
N LEU A 56 -10.90 5.32 -0.71
CA LEU A 56 -10.57 5.70 0.67
C LEU A 56 -9.07 5.86 0.87
N LEU A 57 -8.24 4.94 0.35
CA LEU A 57 -6.78 5.07 0.37
C LEU A 57 -6.32 6.34 -0.36
N THR A 58 -6.91 6.63 -1.51
CA THR A 58 -6.61 7.85 -2.28
C THR A 58 -6.94 9.10 -1.48
N ILE A 59 -8.15 9.18 -0.91
CA ILE A 59 -8.60 10.33 -0.14
C ILE A 59 -7.69 10.57 1.07
N VAL A 60 -7.46 9.53 1.88
CA VAL A 60 -6.59 9.65 3.07
C VAL A 60 -5.15 9.95 2.65
N GLY A 61 -4.67 9.37 1.54
CA GLY A 61 -3.35 9.66 0.98
C GLY A 61 -3.18 11.11 0.57
N ILE A 62 -4.20 11.74 -0.02
CA ILE A 62 -4.20 13.17 -0.37
C ILE A 62 -4.13 14.03 0.90
N PHE A 63 -4.95 13.73 1.92
CA PHE A 63 -4.87 14.45 3.20
C PHE A 63 -3.51 14.31 3.87
N THR A 64 -2.92 13.11 3.81
CA THR A 64 -1.56 12.87 4.34
C THR A 64 -0.52 13.69 3.55
N ALA A 65 -0.62 13.77 2.23
CA ALA A 65 0.25 14.58 1.39
C ALA A 65 0.20 16.06 1.80
N PHE A 66 -1.01 16.61 1.99
CA PHE A 66 -1.20 17.98 2.47
C PHE A 66 -0.60 18.18 3.87
N ALA A 67 -0.83 17.26 4.79
CA ALA A 67 -0.28 17.32 6.14
C ALA A 67 1.26 17.32 6.13
N VAL A 68 1.88 16.38 5.40
CA VAL A 68 3.35 16.27 5.29
C VAL A 68 3.96 17.55 4.73
N VAL A 69 3.46 18.04 3.57
CA VAL A 69 4.02 19.24 2.92
C VAL A 69 3.85 20.50 3.78
N SER A 70 2.83 20.54 4.64
CA SER A 70 2.57 21.67 5.52
C SER A 70 3.42 21.66 6.81
N GLN A 71 4.15 20.57 7.12
CA GLN A 71 4.98 20.49 8.31
C GLN A 71 6.22 21.38 8.18
N PRO A 72 6.56 22.20 9.23
CA PRO A 72 7.77 23.03 9.22
C PRO A 72 9.06 22.24 9.03
N ALA A 73 9.13 21.03 9.61
CA ALA A 73 10.28 20.14 9.45
C ALA A 73 10.51 19.71 8.01
N PHE A 74 9.42 19.41 7.28
CA PHE A 74 9.49 19.08 5.83
C PHE A 74 9.94 20.29 5.01
N GLN A 75 9.37 21.47 5.28
CA GLN A 75 9.75 22.71 4.60
C GLN A 75 11.25 23.04 4.82
N LYS A 76 11.73 22.90 6.07
CA LYS A 76 13.15 23.06 6.37
C LYS A 76 14.01 22.09 5.58
N GLN A 77 13.65 20.80 5.53
CA GLN A 77 14.41 19.79 4.79
C GLN A 77 14.50 20.11 3.28
N ILE A 78 13.39 20.57 2.68
CA ILE A 78 13.37 21.01 1.28
C ILE A 78 14.27 22.22 1.06
N ASN A 79 14.22 23.20 1.94
CA ASN A 79 15.09 24.39 1.87
C ASN A 79 16.58 24.00 1.99
N ASP A 80 16.94 23.14 2.93
CA ASP A 80 18.31 22.65 3.14
C ASP A 80 18.81 21.90 1.89
N LEU A 81 17.95 21.06 1.27
CA LEU A 81 18.31 20.36 0.03
C LEU A 81 18.52 21.36 -1.15
N THR A 82 17.66 22.33 -1.29
CA THR A 82 17.78 23.37 -2.35
C THR A 82 19.03 24.22 -2.17
N GLU A 83 19.38 24.56 -0.91
CA GLU A 83 20.61 25.31 -0.61
C GLU A 83 21.86 24.49 -0.93
N ARG A 84 21.90 23.19 -0.57
CA ARG A 84 23.00 22.28 -0.92
C ARG A 84 23.17 22.17 -2.44
N GLN A 85 22.08 22.04 -3.18
CA GLN A 85 22.09 22.00 -4.65
C GLN A 85 22.62 23.31 -5.24
N SER A 86 22.23 24.47 -4.70
CA SER A 86 22.75 25.76 -5.13
C SER A 86 24.27 25.86 -4.92
N LYS A 87 24.76 25.50 -3.72
CA LYS A 87 26.20 25.50 -3.44
C LYS A 87 26.99 24.58 -4.36
N ALA A 88 26.46 23.38 -4.63
CA ALA A 88 27.11 22.43 -5.53
C ALA A 88 27.18 22.96 -6.98
N LEU A 89 26.13 23.65 -7.44
CA LEU A 89 26.14 24.31 -8.77
C LEU A 89 27.14 25.48 -8.82
N ASP A 90 27.19 26.31 -7.78
CA ASP A 90 28.15 27.42 -7.69
C ASP A 90 29.60 26.92 -7.71
N GLU A 91 29.91 25.80 -7.06
CA GLU A 91 31.22 25.15 -7.12
C GLU A 91 31.55 24.65 -8.52
N GLN A 92 30.58 24.07 -9.24
CA GLN A 92 30.77 23.62 -10.63
C GLN A 92 30.97 24.80 -11.58
N VAL A 93 30.31 25.94 -11.37
CA VAL A 93 30.56 27.17 -12.13
C VAL A 93 31.97 27.70 -11.87
N LYS A 94 32.41 27.79 -10.60
CA LYS A 94 33.75 28.22 -10.23
C LYS A 94 34.84 27.29 -10.82
N ALA A 95 34.55 25.99 -10.92
CA ALA A 95 35.44 25.01 -11.56
C ALA A 95 35.38 25.03 -13.09
N GLY A 96 34.61 25.92 -13.72
CA GLY A 96 34.44 26.01 -15.17
C GLY A 96 33.73 24.84 -15.84
N LYS A 97 33.07 23.97 -15.06
CA LYS A 97 32.35 22.78 -15.55
C LYS A 97 30.96 23.10 -16.09
N VAL A 98 30.33 24.15 -15.56
CA VAL A 98 28.99 24.60 -15.93
C VAL A 98 29.03 26.09 -16.16
N LYS A 99 28.36 26.61 -17.19
CA LYS A 99 28.23 28.04 -17.43
C LYS A 99 27.29 28.66 -16.39
N GLN A 100 27.60 29.86 -15.93
CA GLN A 100 26.79 30.59 -14.95
C GLN A 100 25.33 30.70 -15.37
N LEU A 101 25.05 31.04 -16.64
CA LEU A 101 23.70 31.16 -17.18
C LEU A 101 22.90 29.83 -17.07
N ASP A 102 23.56 28.69 -17.28
CA ASP A 102 22.92 27.38 -17.21
C ASP A 102 22.62 26.99 -15.75
N ALA A 103 23.53 27.32 -14.82
CA ALA A 103 23.30 27.15 -13.38
C ALA A 103 22.14 28.02 -12.88
N GLU A 104 22.08 29.29 -13.26
CA GLU A 104 20.98 30.19 -12.93
C GLU A 104 19.62 29.69 -13.47
N ARG A 105 19.60 29.21 -14.72
CA ARG A 105 18.39 28.62 -15.32
C ARG A 105 17.96 27.36 -14.57
N ALA A 106 18.89 26.47 -14.23
CA ALA A 106 18.60 25.25 -13.47
C ALA A 106 18.01 25.58 -12.08
N MET A 107 18.58 26.56 -11.38
CA MET A 107 18.06 27.01 -10.08
C MET A 107 16.72 27.72 -10.20
N ALA A 108 16.49 28.52 -11.24
CA ALA A 108 15.20 29.15 -11.50
C ALA A 108 14.10 28.09 -11.74
N LEU A 109 14.39 27.05 -12.54
CA LEU A 109 13.48 25.92 -12.77
C LEU A 109 13.23 25.15 -11.47
N THR A 110 14.27 24.86 -10.69
CA THR A 110 14.14 24.17 -9.40
C THR A 110 13.22 24.96 -8.47
N ARG A 111 13.40 26.26 -8.31
CA ARG A 111 12.54 27.12 -7.48
C ARG A 111 11.11 27.21 -7.99
N ALA A 112 10.90 27.20 -9.32
CA ALA A 112 9.57 27.21 -9.92
C ALA A 112 8.81 25.89 -9.69
N ILE A 113 9.52 24.77 -9.72
CA ILE A 113 8.94 23.42 -9.55
C ILE A 113 8.77 23.07 -8.06
N ILE A 114 9.73 23.41 -7.20
CA ILE A 114 9.73 23.07 -5.78
C ILE A 114 9.02 24.16 -4.98
N THR A 115 7.73 24.32 -5.21
CA THR A 115 6.86 25.18 -4.38
C THR A 115 5.98 24.31 -3.47
N PRO A 116 5.51 24.81 -2.32
CA PRO A 116 4.55 24.08 -1.49
C PRO A 116 3.30 23.64 -2.27
N ALA A 117 2.82 24.46 -3.19
CA ALA A 117 1.66 24.14 -4.04
C ALA A 117 1.95 22.99 -5.00
N SER A 118 3.09 23.07 -5.71
CA SER A 118 3.51 22.01 -6.64
C SER A 118 3.77 20.69 -5.93
N LEU A 119 4.42 20.73 -4.77
CA LEU A 119 4.68 19.51 -3.95
C LEU A 119 3.38 18.90 -3.44
N LYS A 120 2.41 19.71 -2.97
CA LYS A 120 1.07 19.22 -2.60
C LYS A 120 0.39 18.53 -3.77
N SER A 121 0.41 19.15 -4.96
CA SER A 121 -0.18 18.56 -6.16
C SER A 121 0.53 17.26 -6.57
N LEU A 122 1.86 17.24 -6.61
CA LEU A 122 2.66 16.08 -6.99
C LEU A 122 2.41 14.90 -6.03
N PHE A 123 2.46 15.14 -4.73
CA PHE A 123 2.22 14.09 -3.74
C PHE A 123 0.77 13.61 -3.72
N SER A 124 -0.20 14.49 -4.00
CA SER A 124 -1.61 14.11 -4.12
C SER A 124 -1.86 13.20 -5.33
N VAL A 125 -1.29 13.54 -6.48
CA VAL A 125 -1.35 12.68 -7.67
C VAL A 125 -0.62 11.35 -7.40
N GLY A 126 0.56 11.42 -6.78
CA GLY A 126 1.29 10.21 -6.36
C GLY A 126 0.49 9.33 -5.42
N ALA A 127 -0.18 9.90 -4.42
CA ALA A 127 -1.04 9.17 -3.49
C ALA A 127 -2.22 8.49 -4.21
N ALA A 128 -2.84 9.17 -5.18
CA ALA A 128 -3.92 8.61 -5.98
C ALA A 128 -3.45 7.42 -6.81
N VAL A 129 -2.34 7.58 -7.53
CA VAL A 129 -1.76 6.51 -8.36
C VAL A 129 -1.35 5.31 -7.49
N VAL A 130 -0.65 5.54 -6.39
CA VAL A 130 -0.19 4.49 -5.47
C VAL A 130 -1.37 3.79 -4.79
N GLY A 131 -2.39 4.54 -4.35
CA GLY A 131 -3.59 3.98 -3.72
C GLY A 131 -4.29 2.97 -4.63
N VAL A 132 -4.52 3.35 -5.88
CA VAL A 132 -5.14 2.47 -6.89
C VAL A 132 -4.20 1.32 -7.28
N ALA A 133 -2.94 1.62 -7.62
CA ALA A 133 -1.97 0.60 -8.03
C ALA A 133 -1.76 -0.49 -6.97
N ARG A 134 -1.82 -0.13 -5.68
CA ARG A 134 -1.64 -1.06 -4.57
C ARG A 134 -2.73 -2.14 -4.50
N VAL A 135 -3.98 -1.80 -4.84
CA VAL A 135 -5.08 -2.77 -4.92
C VAL A 135 -4.82 -3.78 -6.04
N PHE A 136 -4.49 -3.28 -7.24
CA PHE A 136 -4.20 -4.14 -8.39
C PHE A 136 -2.96 -4.99 -8.16
N TRP A 137 -1.92 -4.43 -7.53
CA TRP A 137 -0.70 -5.15 -7.18
C TRP A 137 -0.99 -6.34 -6.26
N TRP A 138 -1.66 -6.12 -5.14
CA TRP A 138 -1.98 -7.20 -4.21
C TRP A 138 -2.97 -8.20 -4.81
N GLY A 139 -3.94 -7.74 -5.60
CA GLY A 139 -4.81 -8.62 -6.39
C GLY A 139 -4.02 -9.54 -7.32
N PHE A 140 -3.03 -8.98 -8.03
CA PHE A 140 -2.14 -9.73 -8.92
C PHE A 140 -1.27 -10.72 -8.14
N VAL A 141 -0.66 -10.30 -7.04
CA VAL A 141 0.16 -11.17 -6.19
C VAL A 141 -0.67 -12.36 -5.68
N LEU A 142 -1.84 -12.12 -5.10
CA LEU A 142 -2.71 -13.19 -4.59
C LEU A 142 -3.13 -14.16 -5.69
N TRP A 143 -3.51 -13.63 -6.85
CA TRP A 143 -3.87 -14.45 -8.01
C TRP A 143 -2.69 -15.30 -8.49
N LEU A 144 -1.50 -14.72 -8.59
CA LEU A 144 -0.28 -15.40 -9.01
C LEU A 144 0.11 -16.51 -8.03
N LEU A 145 0.08 -16.22 -6.72
CA LEU A 145 0.36 -17.20 -5.66
C LEU A 145 -0.63 -18.38 -5.70
N GLY A 146 -1.93 -18.07 -5.90
CA GLY A 146 -2.95 -19.11 -6.07
C GLY A 146 -2.67 -19.99 -7.26
N ARG A 147 -2.34 -19.39 -8.41
CA ARG A 147 -2.15 -20.10 -9.67
C ARG A 147 -0.86 -20.92 -9.74
N LEU A 148 0.26 -20.32 -9.33
CA LEU A 148 1.59 -20.95 -9.47
C LEU A 148 1.93 -21.90 -8.32
N PHE A 149 1.69 -21.48 -7.07
CA PHE A 149 2.16 -22.23 -5.90
C PHE A 149 1.08 -23.13 -5.30
N LEU A 150 -0.17 -22.68 -5.28
CA LEU A 150 -1.27 -23.47 -4.72
C LEU A 150 -1.97 -24.32 -5.80
N LYS A 151 -1.71 -24.06 -7.10
CA LYS A 151 -2.30 -24.76 -8.26
C LYS A 151 -3.83 -24.72 -8.28
N VAL A 152 -4.42 -23.67 -7.71
CA VAL A 152 -5.86 -23.46 -7.64
C VAL A 152 -6.28 -22.39 -8.65
N ARG A 153 -7.41 -22.62 -9.34
CA ARG A 153 -7.95 -21.70 -10.34
C ARG A 153 -9.09 -20.89 -9.74
N PHE A 154 -8.82 -19.67 -9.33
CA PHE A 154 -9.83 -18.64 -9.09
C PHE A 154 -9.55 -17.43 -10.00
N GLY A 155 -10.62 -16.69 -10.34
CA GLY A 155 -10.48 -15.54 -11.25
C GLY A 155 -9.74 -14.37 -10.60
N TYR A 156 -8.98 -13.62 -11.39
CA TYR A 156 -8.33 -12.38 -10.94
C TYR A 156 -9.30 -11.41 -10.26
N PRO A 157 -10.55 -11.18 -10.73
CA PRO A 157 -11.50 -10.32 -10.05
C PRO A 157 -11.77 -10.72 -8.59
N LYS A 158 -11.78 -12.03 -8.26
CA LYS A 158 -11.94 -12.51 -6.89
C LYS A 158 -10.72 -12.21 -6.01
N ALA A 159 -9.52 -12.34 -6.57
CA ALA A 159 -8.30 -11.91 -5.89
C ALA A 159 -8.30 -10.40 -5.64
N LEU A 160 -8.80 -9.62 -6.60
CA LEU A 160 -8.91 -8.16 -6.50
C LEU A 160 -9.90 -7.74 -5.41
N GLU A 161 -11.06 -8.42 -5.27
CA GLU A 161 -12.00 -8.18 -4.18
C GLU A 161 -11.37 -8.43 -2.80
N VAL A 162 -10.65 -9.55 -2.66
CA VAL A 162 -9.94 -9.89 -1.42
C VAL A 162 -8.85 -8.87 -1.11
N ALA A 163 -8.06 -8.48 -2.11
CA ALA A 163 -7.02 -7.47 -1.96
C ALA A 163 -7.61 -6.11 -1.55
N GLY A 164 -8.68 -5.68 -2.21
CA GLY A 164 -9.35 -4.42 -1.90
C GLY A 164 -9.89 -4.39 -0.47
N LEU A 165 -10.68 -5.39 -0.08
CA LEU A 165 -11.20 -5.47 1.29
C LEU A 165 -10.06 -5.56 2.32
N GLY A 166 -9.00 -6.34 2.07
CA GLY A 166 -7.83 -6.42 2.94
C GLY A 166 -7.15 -5.06 3.12
N LEU A 167 -7.09 -4.25 2.07
CA LEU A 167 -6.48 -2.91 2.11
C LEU A 167 -7.24 -1.90 2.99
N MET A 168 -8.43 -2.22 3.51
CA MET A 168 -9.07 -1.45 4.59
C MET A 168 -8.18 -1.33 5.82
N ILE A 169 -7.34 -2.34 6.11
CA ILE A 169 -6.31 -2.26 7.16
C ILE A 169 -5.32 -1.12 6.86
N SER A 170 -4.94 -0.94 5.60
CA SER A 170 -4.06 0.17 5.19
C SER A 170 -4.76 1.53 5.26
N VAL A 171 -6.08 1.59 4.99
CA VAL A 171 -6.88 2.81 5.19
C VAL A 171 -6.84 3.21 6.66
N LEU A 172 -7.11 2.26 7.57
CA LEU A 172 -7.04 2.51 9.02
C LEU A 172 -5.65 2.97 9.44
N GLY A 173 -4.59 2.27 8.97
CA GLY A 173 -3.21 2.65 9.24
C GLY A 173 -2.88 4.07 8.76
N ALA A 174 -3.33 4.46 7.57
CA ALA A 174 -3.11 5.79 7.03
C ALA A 174 -3.86 6.87 7.84
N VAL A 175 -5.07 6.60 8.31
CA VAL A 175 -5.81 7.50 9.21
C VAL A 175 -5.08 7.68 10.54
N VAL A 176 -4.59 6.58 11.14
CA VAL A 176 -3.82 6.64 12.39
C VAL A 176 -2.53 7.46 12.20
N ILE A 177 -1.80 7.25 11.09
CA ILE A 177 -0.60 8.02 10.77
C ILE A 177 -0.94 9.52 10.63
N LEU A 178 -2.03 9.86 9.94
CA LEU A 178 -2.47 11.24 9.78
C LEU A 178 -2.78 11.90 11.15
N LEU A 179 -3.46 11.18 12.04
CA LEU A 179 -3.75 11.66 13.39
C LEU A 179 -2.49 11.82 14.24
N LEU A 180 -1.52 10.89 14.12
CA LEU A 180 -0.23 11.01 14.80
C LEU A 180 0.56 12.23 14.30
N MET A 181 0.58 12.45 12.97
CA MET A 181 1.23 13.62 12.38
C MET A 181 0.59 14.95 12.82
N ALA A 182 -0.71 14.98 13.05
CA ALA A 182 -1.41 16.18 13.52
C ALA A 182 -1.07 16.52 14.97
N ASN A 183 -0.73 15.52 15.80
CA ASN A 183 -0.52 15.71 17.24
C ASN A 183 0.96 15.65 17.66
N LEU A 184 1.85 15.11 16.81
CA LEU A 184 3.27 14.93 17.11
C LEU A 184 4.13 15.75 16.15
N PRO A 185 5.09 16.57 16.63
CA PRO A 185 5.92 17.43 15.78
C PRO A 185 6.99 16.67 14.97
N LYS A 186 6.99 15.33 14.97
CA LYS A 186 7.95 14.51 14.26
C LYS A 186 7.48 14.22 12.83
N LEU A 187 8.37 14.41 11.84
CA LEU A 187 8.09 14.29 10.42
C LEU A 187 7.54 12.92 9.99
N PHE A 188 7.96 11.85 10.65
CA PHE A 188 7.58 10.46 10.32
C PHE A 188 6.99 9.74 11.55
N SER A 189 5.84 10.23 12.04
CA SER A 189 5.12 9.56 13.12
C SER A 189 4.38 8.34 12.57
N THR A 190 5.06 7.20 12.45
CA THR A 190 4.45 5.92 12.06
C THR A 190 4.52 4.93 13.23
N PRO A 191 3.48 4.11 13.45
CA PRO A 191 3.49 3.05 14.45
C PRO A 191 4.36 1.88 13.98
N SER A 192 5.65 2.11 13.87
CA SER A 192 6.67 1.15 13.43
C SER A 192 7.82 1.09 14.42
N LEU A 193 8.67 0.08 14.30
CA LEU A 193 9.88 -0.03 15.10
C LEU A 193 10.82 1.18 14.94
N ALA A 194 10.72 1.93 13.84
CA ALA A 194 11.47 3.17 13.62
C ALA A 194 11.06 4.30 14.58
N PHE A 195 9.86 4.22 15.22
CA PHE A 195 9.40 5.22 16.19
C PHE A 195 10.24 5.27 17.48
N THR A 196 10.93 4.17 17.79
CA THR A 196 11.78 4.06 18.99
C THR A 196 13.16 4.71 18.82
N GLY A 197 13.54 5.10 17.59
CA GLY A 197 14.80 5.77 17.31
C GLY A 197 14.75 7.28 17.64
N SER A 198 15.79 7.80 18.35
CA SER A 198 15.87 9.20 18.74
C SER A 198 16.13 10.16 17.56
N ASP A 199 16.81 9.68 16.49
CA ASP A 199 17.13 10.46 15.30
C ASP A 199 16.83 9.65 14.05
N PHE A 200 15.88 10.12 13.24
CA PHE A 200 15.52 9.51 11.99
C PHE A 200 16.53 9.91 10.89
N ASP A 201 17.61 9.13 10.79
CA ASP A 201 18.53 9.23 9.66
C ASP A 201 17.99 8.39 8.50
N THR A 202 17.42 9.06 7.50
CA THR A 202 16.87 8.42 6.29
C THR A 202 17.91 7.67 5.46
N ASN A 203 19.21 7.87 5.74
CA ASN A 203 20.29 7.18 5.03
C ASN A 203 20.57 5.76 5.57
N ARG A 204 19.96 5.36 6.68
CA ARG A 204 20.11 4.01 7.21
C ARG A 204 19.07 3.06 6.61
N GLN A 205 19.51 2.14 5.78
CA GLN A 205 18.66 1.06 5.20
C GLN A 205 17.89 0.28 6.28
N SER A 206 18.47 0.14 7.49
CA SER A 206 17.82 -0.48 8.64
C SER A 206 16.54 0.25 9.08
N LEU A 207 16.51 1.58 9.01
CA LEU A 207 15.33 2.37 9.37
C LEU A 207 14.22 2.26 8.32
N LEU A 208 14.56 2.10 7.04
CA LEU A 208 13.60 1.83 5.99
C LEU A 208 12.94 0.47 6.18
N LEU A 209 13.72 -0.57 6.55
CA LEU A 209 13.19 -1.89 6.89
C LEU A 209 12.28 -1.86 8.12
N MET A 210 12.70 -1.17 9.18
CA MET A 210 11.91 -0.99 10.39
C MET A 210 10.60 -0.21 10.11
N GLY A 211 10.65 0.77 9.21
CA GLY A 211 9.47 1.51 8.76
C GLY A 211 8.49 0.65 7.96
N ALA A 212 8.99 -0.27 7.14
CA ALA A 212 8.17 -1.19 6.36
C ALA A 212 7.43 -2.22 7.25
N ALA A 213 8.06 -2.67 8.34
CA ALA A 213 7.50 -3.62 9.30
C ALA A 213 6.67 -2.89 10.38
N ASN A 214 5.65 -2.12 9.97
CA ASN A 214 4.71 -1.53 10.91
C ASN A 214 3.55 -2.50 11.22
N VAL A 215 2.88 -2.27 12.34
CA VAL A 215 1.80 -3.15 12.82
C VAL A 215 0.67 -3.32 11.80
N PHE A 216 0.32 -2.28 11.06
CA PHE A 216 -0.73 -2.34 10.04
C PHE A 216 -0.30 -3.14 8.81
N SER A 217 0.99 -3.09 8.44
CA SER A 217 1.53 -3.93 7.37
C SER A 217 1.46 -5.41 7.73
N LEU A 218 1.86 -5.79 8.95
CA LEU A 218 1.79 -7.17 9.41
C LEU A 218 0.34 -7.66 9.52
N TRP A 219 -0.56 -6.81 10.02
CA TRP A 219 -1.99 -7.12 10.07
C TRP A 219 -2.58 -7.31 8.67
N LEU A 220 -2.27 -6.40 7.72
CA LEU A 220 -2.66 -6.55 6.33
C LEU A 220 -2.22 -7.89 5.75
N LEU A 221 -0.94 -8.28 5.95
CA LEU A 221 -0.43 -9.55 5.46
C LEU A 221 -1.18 -10.73 6.07
N GLY A 222 -1.52 -10.67 7.36
CA GLY A 222 -2.37 -11.66 8.02
C GLY A 222 -3.75 -11.77 7.37
N VAL A 223 -4.41 -10.62 7.15
CA VAL A 223 -5.73 -10.56 6.52
C VAL A 223 -5.69 -11.06 5.07
N LEU A 224 -4.69 -10.68 4.27
CA LEU A 224 -4.50 -11.17 2.91
C LEU A 224 -4.22 -12.69 2.89
N SER A 225 -3.51 -13.20 3.90
CA SER A 225 -3.27 -14.63 4.06
C SER A 225 -4.56 -15.41 4.32
N VAL A 226 -5.45 -14.86 5.18
CA VAL A 226 -6.80 -15.42 5.39
C VAL A 226 -7.58 -15.42 4.07
N GLY A 227 -7.52 -14.33 3.32
CA GLY A 227 -8.19 -14.20 2.03
C GLY A 227 -7.71 -15.22 1.01
N LEU A 228 -6.39 -15.38 0.85
CA LEU A 228 -5.80 -16.38 -0.02
C LEU A 228 -6.18 -17.81 0.41
N ALA A 229 -6.13 -18.10 1.72
CA ALA A 229 -6.50 -19.39 2.27
C ALA A 229 -7.96 -19.75 1.94
N LYS A 230 -8.89 -18.79 2.11
CA LYS A 230 -10.32 -19.00 1.79
C LYS A 230 -10.58 -19.16 0.30
N LEU A 231 -9.96 -18.34 -0.57
CA LEU A 231 -10.08 -18.48 -2.03
C LEU A 231 -9.55 -19.84 -2.51
N ALA A 232 -8.36 -20.21 -2.02
CA ALA A 232 -7.67 -21.43 -2.45
C ALA A 232 -8.17 -22.69 -1.76
N GLY A 233 -8.90 -22.60 -0.63
CA GLY A 233 -9.33 -23.76 0.14
C GLY A 233 -8.16 -24.49 0.83
N VAL A 234 -7.12 -23.75 1.23
CA VAL A 234 -5.92 -24.31 1.90
C VAL A 234 -5.82 -23.83 3.35
N PRO A 235 -5.02 -24.52 4.21
CA PRO A 235 -4.77 -24.06 5.57
C PRO A 235 -4.14 -22.66 5.61
N PHE A 236 -4.51 -21.86 6.61
CA PHE A 236 -4.02 -20.49 6.79
C PHE A 236 -2.50 -20.40 6.75
N LEU A 237 -1.79 -21.28 7.46
CA LEU A 237 -0.34 -21.24 7.57
C LEU A 237 0.36 -21.38 6.21
N ARG A 238 -0.18 -22.23 5.31
CA ARG A 238 0.36 -22.38 3.95
C ARG A 238 0.19 -21.10 3.12
N ALA A 239 -0.96 -20.45 3.21
CA ALA A 239 -1.20 -19.17 2.54
C ALA A 239 -0.35 -18.06 3.15
N ALA A 240 -0.20 -18.02 4.47
CA ALA A 240 0.60 -17.03 5.19
C ALA A 240 2.06 -17.07 4.76
N TRP A 241 2.70 -18.23 4.72
CA TRP A 241 4.07 -18.36 4.24
C TRP A 241 4.26 -17.76 2.85
N LEU A 242 3.34 -18.00 1.93
CA LEU A 242 3.42 -17.47 0.56
C LEU A 242 3.25 -15.94 0.53
N VAL A 243 2.28 -15.39 1.26
CA VAL A 243 2.02 -13.95 1.30
C VAL A 243 3.18 -13.20 1.96
N PHE A 244 3.68 -13.70 3.09
CA PHE A 244 4.83 -13.09 3.78
C PHE A 244 6.12 -13.20 2.96
N ALA A 245 6.36 -14.33 2.28
CA ALA A 245 7.50 -14.49 1.39
C ALA A 245 7.43 -13.52 0.20
N ALA A 246 6.26 -13.38 -0.43
CA ALA A 246 6.06 -12.41 -1.52
C ALA A 246 6.31 -10.97 -1.05
N TRP A 247 5.83 -10.61 0.14
CA TRP A 247 6.10 -9.30 0.74
C TRP A 247 7.59 -9.09 1.02
N ALA A 248 8.28 -10.09 1.59
CA ALA A 248 9.71 -10.00 1.88
C ALA A 248 10.53 -9.81 0.59
N ILE A 249 10.21 -10.56 -0.47
CA ILE A 249 10.83 -10.39 -1.80
C ILE A 249 10.58 -8.99 -2.34
N GLN A 250 9.34 -8.49 -2.26
CA GLN A 250 9.00 -7.14 -2.68
C GLN A 250 9.81 -6.08 -1.92
N GLN A 251 9.93 -6.18 -0.60
CA GLN A 251 10.72 -5.24 0.21
C GLN A 251 12.21 -5.28 -0.14
N SER A 252 12.76 -6.48 -0.33
CA SER A 252 14.16 -6.65 -0.76
C SER A 252 14.41 -6.02 -2.12
N LEU A 253 13.49 -6.18 -3.07
CA LEU A 253 13.59 -5.58 -4.40
C LEU A 253 13.55 -4.04 -4.32
N PHE A 254 12.65 -3.46 -3.52
CA PHE A 254 12.59 -1.99 -3.34
C PHE A 254 13.87 -1.43 -2.73
N LEU A 255 14.44 -2.11 -1.74
CA LEU A 255 15.71 -1.69 -1.13
C LEU A 255 16.88 -1.79 -2.12
N PHE A 256 16.92 -2.86 -2.90
CA PHE A 256 17.95 -3.05 -3.93
C PHE A 256 17.86 -1.95 -5.00
N VAL A 257 16.69 -1.73 -5.58
CA VAL A 257 16.47 -0.70 -6.60
C VAL A 257 16.73 0.70 -6.04
N GLY A 258 16.24 1.00 -4.83
CA GLY A 258 16.50 2.27 -4.16
C GLY A 258 17.98 2.51 -3.90
N GLY A 259 18.71 1.48 -3.45
CA GLY A 259 20.16 1.55 -3.23
C GLY A 259 20.94 1.81 -4.51
N VAL A 260 20.57 1.13 -5.60
CA VAL A 260 21.20 1.32 -6.93
C VAL A 260 20.93 2.75 -7.44
N LEU A 261 19.68 3.23 -7.38
CA LEU A 261 19.35 4.58 -7.84
C LEU A 261 20.14 5.66 -7.09
N VAL A 262 20.32 5.53 -5.79
CA VAL A 262 21.11 6.48 -4.99
C VAL A 262 22.58 6.51 -5.44
N GLN A 263 23.14 5.38 -5.89
CA GLN A 263 24.54 5.34 -6.40
C GLN A 263 24.68 6.03 -7.76
N PHE A 264 23.65 6.03 -8.60
CA PHE A 264 23.69 6.73 -9.90
C PHE A 264 23.47 8.24 -9.81
N ILE A 265 22.91 8.73 -8.69
CA ILE A 265 22.64 10.17 -8.47
C ILE A 265 23.80 10.87 -7.74
N ARG A 266 24.72 10.10 -7.16
CA ARG A 266 25.98 10.60 -6.57
C ARG A 266 27.07 10.74 -7.60
#